data_2a61c3a3ff83b7efc6c741838c4d7a15
#
_entry.id   2a61c3a3ff83b7efc6c741838c4d7a15
#
_cell.length_a   1.000
_cell.length_b   1.000
_cell.length_c   1.000
_cell.angle_alpha   90.00
_cell.angle_beta   90.00
_cell.angle_gamma   90.00
#
_symmetry.space_group_name_H-M   'P 1'
#
loop_
_entity.id
_entity.type
_entity.pdbx_description
1 polymer ?
#
loop_
_entity_poly.entity_id
_entity_poly.type
_entity_poly.pdbx_seq_one_letter_code
_entity_poly.pdbx_strand_id
1 'polypeptide(L)'
;MSDVASLASELRLAVHRLTRRLRQQTPTDGLTLTQLSALTVIWREGPLTAGDLAAKEQVRPPSITRVLTGLESLELVQRLENPRDGRQVLVQITALGHRRMSEYVRASELWLEQQLAALSQQDRDLLGQATKLLDQLAAFQPLPQQAESVEGSANAPVPNEPWQAATAQSEPQHA
;
A
#
# COMPACT_ATOMS: atom_id res chain seq x y z
N MET A 1 -20.94 -21.99 -9.38
CA MET A 1 -19.52 -21.94 -8.96
C MET A 1 -18.92 -20.67 -9.57
N SER A 2 -18.61 -19.68 -8.74
CA SER A 2 -17.92 -18.48 -9.28
C SER A 2 -16.56 -18.91 -9.83
N ASP A 3 -16.25 -18.47 -11.06
CA ASP A 3 -14.93 -18.66 -11.64
C ASP A 3 -13.89 -17.96 -10.75
N VAL A 4 -12.71 -18.56 -10.58
CA VAL A 4 -11.63 -18.03 -9.76
C VAL A 4 -11.27 -16.60 -10.18
N ALA A 5 -11.32 -16.30 -11.48
CA ALA A 5 -11.06 -14.97 -12.02
C ALA A 5 -12.13 -13.94 -11.58
N SER A 6 -13.42 -14.33 -11.56
CA SER A 6 -14.50 -13.49 -11.06
C SER A 6 -14.33 -13.19 -9.58
N LEU A 7 -14.10 -14.22 -8.77
CA LEU A 7 -13.87 -14.08 -7.34
C LEU A 7 -12.66 -13.17 -7.03
N ALA A 8 -11.56 -13.32 -7.75
CA ALA A 8 -10.37 -12.48 -7.60
C ALA A 8 -10.69 -11.00 -7.88
N SER A 9 -11.47 -10.73 -8.93
CA SER A 9 -11.90 -9.37 -9.28
C SER A 9 -12.82 -8.75 -8.21
N GLU A 10 -13.78 -9.50 -7.73
CA GLU A 10 -14.73 -9.07 -6.69
C GLU A 10 -14.00 -8.80 -5.37
N LEU A 11 -13.13 -9.72 -4.94
CA LEU A 11 -12.34 -9.59 -3.72
C LEU A 11 -11.42 -8.37 -3.78
N ARG A 12 -10.70 -8.17 -4.88
CA ARG A 12 -9.84 -7.00 -5.08
C ARG A 12 -10.63 -5.69 -4.91
N LEU A 13 -11.82 -5.61 -5.52
CA LEU A 13 -12.67 -4.42 -5.43
C LEU A 13 -13.25 -4.23 -4.01
N ALA A 14 -13.62 -5.30 -3.32
CA ALA A 14 -14.13 -5.25 -1.95
C ALA A 14 -13.06 -4.76 -0.98
N VAL A 15 -11.86 -5.32 -1.04
CA VAL A 15 -10.70 -4.91 -0.23
C VAL A 15 -10.35 -3.46 -0.50
N HIS A 16 -10.28 -3.03 -1.77
CA HIS A 16 -10.01 -1.64 -2.12
C HIS A 16 -11.05 -0.66 -1.54
N ARG A 17 -12.34 -0.98 -1.66
CA ARG A 17 -13.44 -0.16 -1.10
C ARG A 17 -13.37 -0.08 0.42
N LEU A 18 -13.13 -1.21 1.10
CA LEU A 18 -13.03 -1.27 2.55
C LEU A 18 -11.83 -0.44 3.04
N THR A 19 -10.65 -0.63 2.46
CA THR A 19 -9.43 0.14 2.78
C THR A 19 -9.68 1.65 2.61
N ARG A 20 -10.33 2.06 1.52
CA ARG A 20 -10.66 3.46 1.28
C ARG A 20 -11.61 4.01 2.37
N ARG A 21 -12.62 3.24 2.78
CA ARG A 21 -13.56 3.63 3.85
C ARG A 21 -12.85 3.77 5.19
N LEU A 22 -12.04 2.80 5.59
CA LEU A 22 -11.24 2.87 6.80
C LEU A 22 -10.40 4.16 6.85
N ARG A 23 -9.71 4.47 5.77
CA ARG A 23 -8.92 5.70 5.68
C ARG A 23 -9.72 6.99 5.81
N GLN A 24 -10.96 7.01 5.32
CA GLN A 24 -11.85 8.18 5.45
C GLN A 24 -12.33 8.39 6.89
N GLN A 25 -12.38 7.33 7.69
CA GLN A 25 -12.84 7.36 9.06
C GLN A 25 -11.72 7.55 10.08
N THR A 26 -10.47 7.44 9.66
CA THR A 26 -9.32 7.53 10.54
C THR A 26 -8.45 8.74 10.19
N PRO A 27 -8.04 9.54 11.19
CA PRO A 27 -7.11 10.63 10.95
C PRO A 27 -5.76 10.05 10.53
N THR A 28 -5.39 10.25 9.28
CA THR A 28 -4.07 9.82 8.75
C THR A 28 -3.03 10.92 8.87
N ASP A 29 -3.43 12.13 9.31
CA ASP A 29 -2.58 13.32 9.48
C ASP A 29 -1.62 13.57 8.30
N GLY A 30 -2.11 13.31 7.08
CA GLY A 30 -1.35 13.51 5.86
C GLY A 30 -0.42 12.35 5.47
N LEU A 31 -0.37 11.24 6.23
CA LEU A 31 0.43 10.06 5.88
C LEU A 31 -0.07 9.42 4.58
N THR A 32 0.86 9.09 3.70
CA THR A 32 0.59 8.25 2.53
C THR A 32 0.35 6.80 2.95
N LEU A 33 -0.25 5.98 2.06
CA LEU A 33 -0.44 4.55 2.32
C LEU A 33 0.86 3.84 2.65
N THR A 34 1.92 4.12 1.90
CA THR A 34 3.22 3.50 2.09
C THR A 34 3.86 3.91 3.42
N GLN A 35 3.70 5.18 3.82
CA GLN A 35 4.17 5.64 5.13
C GLN A 35 3.40 4.99 6.27
N LEU A 36 2.09 4.86 6.14
CA LEU A 36 1.25 4.21 7.15
C LEU A 36 1.57 2.72 7.26
N SER A 37 1.77 2.02 6.13
CA SER A 37 2.19 0.61 6.11
C SER A 37 3.52 0.43 6.81
N ALA A 38 4.55 1.16 6.41
CA ALA A 38 5.88 1.10 7.01
C ALA A 38 5.86 1.43 8.51
N LEU A 39 5.11 2.46 8.92
CA LEU A 39 4.96 2.83 10.33
C LEU A 39 4.25 1.73 11.12
N THR A 40 3.26 1.06 10.54
CA THR A 40 2.57 -0.08 11.15
C THR A 40 3.52 -1.24 11.40
N VAL A 41 4.38 -1.57 10.44
CA VAL A 41 5.39 -2.63 10.60
C VAL A 41 6.38 -2.27 11.72
N ILE A 42 6.91 -1.04 11.73
CA ILE A 42 7.85 -0.58 12.77
C ILE A 42 7.18 -0.57 14.14
N TRP A 43 5.90 -0.17 14.23
CA TRP A 43 5.14 -0.16 15.48
C TRP A 43 4.91 -1.55 16.06
N ARG A 44 4.63 -2.54 15.20
CA ARG A 44 4.29 -3.93 15.62
C ARG A 44 5.53 -4.76 15.94
N GLU A 45 6.61 -4.56 15.22
CA GLU A 45 7.77 -5.48 15.27
C GLU A 45 8.99 -4.90 15.98
N GLY A 46 8.93 -3.62 16.36
CA GLY A 46 10.01 -2.93 17.06
C GLY A 46 11.11 -2.42 16.14
N PRO A 47 12.31 -2.17 16.66
CA PRO A 47 13.40 -1.62 15.86
C PRO A 47 13.81 -2.57 14.73
N LEU A 48 13.84 -2.06 13.49
CA LEU A 48 14.17 -2.79 12.26
C LEU A 48 15.23 -2.03 11.47
N THR A 49 16.06 -2.74 10.72
CA THR A 49 16.88 -2.08 9.69
C THR A 49 16.02 -1.66 8.51
N ALA A 50 16.50 -0.67 7.74
CA ALA A 50 15.83 -0.28 6.50
C ALA A 50 15.74 -1.44 5.49
N GLY A 51 16.71 -2.36 5.51
CA GLY A 51 16.72 -3.57 4.70
C GLY A 51 15.61 -4.55 5.10
N ASP A 52 15.46 -4.83 6.40
CA ASP A 52 14.40 -5.70 6.92
C ASP A 52 13.02 -5.12 6.60
N LEU A 53 12.86 -3.81 6.78
CA LEU A 53 11.60 -3.13 6.47
C LEU A 53 11.29 -3.21 4.96
N ALA A 54 12.28 -3.02 4.09
CA ALA A 54 12.11 -3.14 2.65
C ALA A 54 11.69 -4.56 2.24
N ALA A 55 12.27 -5.59 2.86
CA ALA A 55 11.91 -6.97 2.63
C ALA A 55 10.46 -7.27 3.06
N LYS A 56 10.03 -6.77 4.25
CA LYS A 56 8.66 -6.94 4.76
C LYS A 56 7.62 -6.22 3.91
N GLU A 57 7.92 -5.01 3.48
CA GLU A 57 7.06 -4.21 2.60
C GLU A 57 7.14 -4.65 1.13
N GLN A 58 7.99 -5.62 0.78
CA GLN A 58 8.22 -6.13 -0.58
C GLN A 58 8.54 -5.00 -1.58
N VAL A 59 9.31 -4.01 -1.15
CA VAL A 59 9.71 -2.86 -1.97
C VAL A 59 11.22 -2.76 -2.08
N ARG A 60 11.68 -2.02 -3.09
CA ARG A 60 13.13 -1.78 -3.28
C ARG A 60 13.68 -0.87 -2.20
N PRO A 61 14.91 -1.09 -1.69
CA PRO A 61 15.53 -0.29 -0.64
C PRO A 61 15.51 1.23 -0.86
N PRO A 62 15.71 1.79 -2.07
CA PRO A 62 15.61 3.24 -2.28
C PRO A 62 14.24 3.81 -1.99
N SER A 63 13.17 3.02 -2.19
CA SER A 63 11.80 3.45 -1.89
C SER A 63 11.58 3.56 -0.38
N ILE A 64 12.06 2.59 0.38
CA ILE A 64 11.98 2.62 1.86
C ILE A 64 12.77 3.79 2.43
N THR A 65 13.94 4.11 1.91
CA THR A 65 14.73 5.26 2.37
C THR A 65 13.92 6.56 2.29
N ARG A 66 13.20 6.78 1.19
CA ARG A 66 12.32 7.95 1.03
C ARG A 66 11.16 7.96 2.04
N VAL A 67 10.54 6.80 2.26
CA VAL A 67 9.46 6.63 3.23
C VAL A 67 9.95 6.95 4.64
N LEU A 68 11.10 6.41 5.03
CA LEU A 68 11.71 6.65 6.33
C LEU A 68 12.07 8.12 6.53
N THR A 69 12.67 8.78 5.53
CA THR A 69 12.97 10.23 5.60
C THR A 69 11.68 11.04 5.83
N GLY A 70 10.58 10.67 5.15
CA GLY A 70 9.27 11.31 5.38
C GLY A 70 8.73 11.08 6.79
N LEU A 71 8.84 9.86 7.33
CA LEU A 71 8.42 9.55 8.70
C LEU A 71 9.29 10.22 9.76
N GLU A 72 10.59 10.35 9.51
CA GLU A 72 11.53 11.10 10.37
C GLU A 72 11.22 12.59 10.39
N SER A 73 10.91 13.20 9.24
CA SER A 73 10.52 14.60 9.16
C SER A 73 9.21 14.93 9.90
N LEU A 74 8.37 13.92 10.11
CA LEU A 74 7.15 13.98 10.91
C LEU A 74 7.38 13.58 12.39
N GLU A 75 8.62 13.31 12.76
CA GLU A 75 9.03 12.87 14.11
C GLU A 75 8.34 11.58 14.58
N LEU A 76 7.86 10.75 13.66
CA LEU A 76 7.15 9.51 13.99
C LEU A 76 8.09 8.33 14.21
N VAL A 77 9.28 8.38 13.60
CA VAL A 77 10.35 7.40 13.77
C VAL A 77 11.68 8.11 14.02
N GLN A 78 12.62 7.38 14.61
CA GLN A 78 13.99 7.84 14.84
C GLN A 78 15.00 6.76 14.48
N ARG A 79 16.22 7.17 14.16
CA ARG A 79 17.34 6.26 13.91
C ARG A 79 18.12 6.02 15.19
N LEU A 80 18.54 4.78 15.37
CA LEU A 80 19.38 4.34 16.49
C LEU A 80 20.55 3.53 15.95
N GLU A 81 21.67 3.60 16.64
CA GLU A 81 22.77 2.67 16.39
C GLU A 81 22.36 1.26 16.82
N ASN A 82 22.71 0.27 15.99
CA ASN A 82 22.47 -1.13 16.36
C ASN A 82 23.50 -1.57 17.42
N PRO A 83 23.08 -1.91 18.64
CA PRO A 83 24.00 -2.28 19.72
C PRO A 83 24.75 -3.61 19.44
N ARG A 84 24.29 -4.40 18.47
CA ARG A 84 24.92 -5.67 18.07
C ARG A 84 25.85 -5.52 16.87
N ASP A 85 25.65 -4.49 16.03
CA ASP A 85 26.47 -4.22 14.86
C ASP A 85 26.44 -2.70 14.58
N GLY A 86 27.45 -1.99 15.01
CA GLY A 86 27.57 -0.53 14.84
C GLY A 86 27.65 -0.04 13.39
N ARG A 87 27.68 -0.97 12.41
CA ARG A 87 27.59 -0.62 10.97
C ARG A 87 26.14 -0.51 10.51
N GLN A 88 25.19 -0.97 11.29
CA GLN A 88 23.76 -0.97 10.97
C GLN A 88 23.04 0.11 11.77
N VAL A 89 22.09 0.74 11.09
CA VAL A 89 21.18 1.71 11.69
C VAL A 89 19.80 1.05 11.83
N LEU A 90 19.26 1.08 13.04
CA LEU A 90 17.91 0.65 13.33
C LEU A 90 16.95 1.85 13.24
N VAL A 91 15.74 1.60 12.77
CA VAL A 91 14.63 2.55 12.80
C VAL A 91 13.65 2.10 13.87
N GLN A 92 13.33 3.02 14.78
CA GLN A 92 12.41 2.79 15.88
C GLN A 92 11.30 3.84 15.86
N ILE A 93 10.09 3.44 16.28
CA ILE A 93 8.99 4.37 16.46
C ILE A 93 9.25 5.28 17.67
N THR A 94 8.88 6.55 17.56
CA THR A 94 8.97 7.52 18.67
C THR A 94 7.75 7.45 19.58
N ALA A 95 7.78 8.16 20.71
CA ALA A 95 6.61 8.32 21.57
C ALA A 95 5.44 9.02 20.84
N LEU A 96 5.75 9.96 19.93
CA LEU A 96 4.73 10.60 19.08
C LEU A 96 4.16 9.58 18.09
N GLY A 97 5.00 8.81 17.42
CA GLY A 97 4.58 7.76 16.51
C GLY A 97 3.69 6.73 17.18
N HIS A 98 4.03 6.28 18.39
CA HIS A 98 3.20 5.38 19.19
C HIS A 98 1.79 5.94 19.46
N ARG A 99 1.70 7.19 19.89
CA ARG A 99 0.40 7.82 20.13
C ARG A 99 -0.43 7.87 18.86
N ARG A 100 0.15 8.34 17.74
CA ARG A 100 -0.54 8.45 16.45
C ARG A 100 -1.03 7.09 15.94
N MET A 101 -0.18 6.06 16.05
CA MET A 101 -0.60 4.71 15.64
C MET A 101 -1.71 4.15 16.53
N SER A 102 -1.65 4.37 17.84
CA SER A 102 -2.71 3.93 18.76
C SER A 102 -4.04 4.63 18.46
N GLU A 103 -4.02 5.94 18.18
CA GLU A 103 -5.21 6.71 17.78
C GLU A 103 -5.78 6.20 16.45
N TYR A 104 -4.91 5.95 15.47
CA TYR A 104 -5.30 5.41 14.17
C TYR A 104 -5.96 4.02 14.30
N VAL A 105 -5.33 3.10 15.02
CA VAL A 105 -5.86 1.75 15.22
C VAL A 105 -7.19 1.79 15.95
N ARG A 106 -7.28 2.56 17.04
CA ARG A 106 -8.52 2.70 17.82
C ARG A 106 -9.68 3.26 16.98
N ALA A 107 -9.43 4.29 16.19
CA ALA A 107 -10.46 4.87 15.33
C ALA A 107 -10.94 3.86 14.25
N SER A 108 -10.00 3.10 13.67
CA SER A 108 -10.31 2.04 12.70
C SER A 108 -11.15 0.93 13.31
N GLU A 109 -10.77 0.47 14.51
CA GLU A 109 -11.46 -0.60 15.24
C GLU A 109 -12.87 -0.17 15.63
N LEU A 110 -13.05 1.02 16.20
CA LEU A 110 -14.37 1.55 16.58
C LEU A 110 -15.31 1.64 15.37
N TRP A 111 -14.82 2.10 14.23
CA TRP A 111 -15.62 2.15 13.02
C TRP A 111 -16.01 0.74 12.55
N LEU A 112 -15.05 -0.21 12.53
CA LEU A 112 -15.31 -1.60 12.14
C LEU A 112 -16.28 -2.28 13.10
N GLU A 113 -16.14 -2.09 14.40
CA GLU A 113 -17.07 -2.63 15.41
C GLU A 113 -18.51 -2.18 15.13
N GLN A 114 -18.72 -0.90 14.83
CA GLN A 114 -20.05 -0.39 14.49
C GLN A 114 -20.61 -1.04 13.22
N GLN A 115 -19.79 -1.24 12.19
CA GLN A 115 -20.24 -1.90 10.96
C GLN A 115 -20.54 -3.39 11.20
N LEU A 116 -19.71 -4.08 11.97
CA LEU A 116 -19.90 -5.49 12.31
C LEU A 116 -21.12 -5.70 13.22
N ALA A 117 -21.42 -4.78 14.12
CA ALA A 117 -22.58 -4.83 14.98
C ALA A 117 -23.92 -4.82 14.20
N ALA A 118 -23.93 -4.20 13.01
CA ALA A 118 -25.10 -4.16 12.14
C ALA A 118 -25.32 -5.46 11.34
N LEU A 119 -24.36 -6.39 11.34
CA LEU A 119 -24.46 -7.66 10.63
C LEU A 119 -25.12 -8.74 11.48
N SER A 120 -25.67 -9.78 10.81
CA SER A 120 -26.14 -10.98 11.48
C SER A 120 -24.99 -11.74 12.14
N GLN A 121 -25.29 -12.59 13.13
CA GLN A 121 -24.26 -13.46 13.75
C GLN A 121 -23.59 -14.36 12.71
N GLN A 122 -24.38 -14.92 11.79
CA GLN A 122 -23.86 -15.79 10.73
C GLN A 122 -22.87 -15.07 9.82
N ASP A 123 -23.13 -13.80 9.45
CA ASP A 123 -22.22 -13.01 8.62
C ASP A 123 -20.93 -12.66 9.37
N ARG A 124 -21.02 -12.36 10.67
CA ARG A 124 -19.84 -12.14 11.52
C ARG A 124 -18.96 -13.38 11.61
N ASP A 125 -19.56 -14.56 11.79
CA ASP A 125 -18.83 -15.83 11.84
C ASP A 125 -18.15 -16.13 10.50
N LEU A 126 -18.83 -15.86 9.38
CA LEU A 126 -18.27 -16.00 8.03
C LEU A 126 -17.07 -15.05 7.82
N LEU A 127 -17.19 -13.79 8.22
CA LEU A 127 -16.08 -12.83 8.15
C LEU A 127 -14.91 -13.24 9.02
N GLY A 128 -15.19 -13.76 10.23
CA GLY A 128 -14.15 -14.29 11.12
C GLY A 128 -13.38 -15.47 10.51
N GLN A 129 -14.05 -16.34 9.76
CA GLN A 129 -13.38 -17.39 8.98
C GLN A 129 -12.59 -16.82 7.79
N ALA A 130 -13.19 -15.88 7.07
CA ALA A 130 -12.57 -15.25 5.91
C ALA A 130 -11.28 -14.47 6.28
N THR A 131 -11.21 -13.87 7.48
CA THR A 131 -10.00 -13.16 7.95
C THR A 131 -8.76 -14.05 7.90
N LYS A 132 -8.87 -15.31 8.34
CA LYS A 132 -7.75 -16.26 8.31
C LYS A 132 -7.28 -16.58 6.88
N LEU A 133 -8.22 -16.66 5.94
CA LEU A 133 -7.92 -16.88 4.53
C LEU A 133 -7.26 -15.65 3.90
N LEU A 134 -7.71 -14.45 4.27
CA LEU A 134 -7.11 -13.21 3.80
C LEU A 134 -5.67 -13.05 4.32
N ASP A 135 -5.41 -13.41 5.57
CA ASP A 135 -4.06 -13.43 6.13
C ASP A 135 -3.14 -14.40 5.38
N GLN A 136 -3.64 -15.60 5.04
CA GLN A 136 -2.89 -16.57 4.24
C GLN A 136 -2.59 -16.02 2.83
N LEU A 137 -3.56 -15.40 2.17
CA LEU A 137 -3.35 -14.77 0.87
C LEU A 137 -2.34 -13.62 0.92
N ALA A 138 -2.36 -12.82 1.99
CA ALA A 138 -1.43 -11.73 2.19
C ALA A 138 0.01 -12.22 2.48
N ALA A 139 0.15 -13.36 3.19
CA ALA A 139 1.44 -13.97 3.50
C ALA A 139 2.02 -14.74 2.31
N PHE A 140 1.22 -15.07 1.28
CA PHE A 140 1.68 -15.82 0.12
C PHE A 140 2.64 -14.95 -0.72
N GLN A 141 3.92 -15.33 -0.73
CA GLN A 141 4.91 -14.76 -1.63
C GLN A 141 4.79 -15.47 -2.98
N PRO A 142 4.43 -14.77 -4.07
CA PRO A 142 4.49 -15.38 -5.39
C PRO A 142 5.94 -15.78 -5.65
N LEU A 143 6.12 -16.99 -6.24
CA LEU A 143 7.41 -17.41 -6.77
C LEU A 143 7.97 -16.26 -7.63
N PRO A 144 9.28 -15.96 -7.55
CA PRO A 144 9.88 -14.95 -8.40
C PRO A 144 9.52 -15.32 -9.85
N GLN A 145 8.75 -14.46 -10.51
CA GLN A 145 8.51 -14.57 -11.93
C GLN A 145 9.90 -14.57 -12.56
N GLN A 146 10.31 -15.70 -13.12
CA GLN A 146 11.44 -15.73 -14.02
C GLN A 146 11.12 -14.66 -15.06
N ALA A 147 11.92 -13.60 -15.09
CA ALA A 147 11.88 -12.63 -16.15
C ALA A 147 12.13 -13.43 -17.45
N GLU A 148 11.06 -13.78 -18.14
CA GLU A 148 11.18 -14.19 -19.53
C GLU A 148 11.83 -13.01 -20.22
N SER A 149 13.09 -13.24 -20.54
CA SER A 149 13.88 -12.34 -21.36
C SER A 149 13.19 -12.23 -22.70
N VAL A 150 12.34 -11.23 -22.87
CA VAL A 150 11.92 -10.79 -24.19
C VAL A 150 13.08 -9.98 -24.76
N GLU A 151 14.18 -10.69 -25.05
CA GLU A 151 15.17 -10.23 -26.02
C GLU A 151 14.60 -10.57 -27.40
N GLY A 152 14.25 -9.57 -28.13
CA GLY A 152 14.01 -9.72 -29.55
C GLY A 152 12.73 -9.08 -30.04
N SER A 153 12.74 -7.83 -30.28
CA SER A 153 12.26 -7.11 -31.48
C SER A 153 12.01 -5.62 -31.18
N ALA A 154 13.07 -4.91 -30.97
CA ALA A 154 13.00 -3.45 -31.04
C ALA A 154 13.64 -3.02 -32.35
N ASN A 155 12.91 -3.11 -33.45
CA ASN A 155 13.08 -2.23 -34.61
C ASN A 155 11.98 -2.49 -35.67
N ALA A 156 10.77 -2.01 -35.40
CA ALA A 156 9.82 -1.77 -36.48
C ALA A 156 9.50 -0.27 -36.48
N PRO A 157 9.62 0.43 -37.62
CA PRO A 157 9.30 1.84 -37.69
C PRO A 157 7.79 2.04 -37.50
N VAL A 158 7.43 2.94 -36.59
CA VAL A 158 6.06 3.33 -36.30
C VAL A 158 5.48 3.99 -37.56
N PRO A 159 4.33 3.56 -38.11
CA PRO A 159 3.68 4.25 -39.22
C PRO A 159 3.25 5.64 -38.77
N ASN A 160 3.59 6.63 -39.60
CA ASN A 160 3.23 8.06 -39.42
C ASN A 160 1.71 8.21 -39.42
N GLU A 161 1.10 8.51 -38.31
CA GLU A 161 -0.36 8.68 -38.17
C GLU A 161 -0.84 10.03 -38.71
N PRO A 162 -1.95 10.07 -39.46
CA PRO A 162 -2.43 11.25 -40.21
C PRO A 162 -3.34 12.20 -39.39
N TRP A 163 -3.07 12.46 -38.13
CA TRP A 163 -3.92 13.35 -37.29
C TRP A 163 -3.53 14.85 -37.34
N GLN A 164 -2.45 15.22 -38.04
CA GLN A 164 -1.97 16.61 -38.08
C GLN A 164 -2.62 17.48 -39.17
N ALA A 165 -3.62 17.00 -39.89
CA ALA A 165 -4.21 17.72 -41.03
C ALA A 165 -5.61 18.31 -40.78
N ALA A 166 -6.09 18.47 -39.54
CA ALA A 166 -7.45 18.88 -39.27
C ALA A 166 -7.63 20.27 -38.59
N THR A 167 -6.58 21.11 -38.53
CA THR A 167 -6.68 22.42 -37.86
C THR A 167 -6.26 23.63 -38.73
N ALA A 168 -6.50 23.58 -40.03
CA ALA A 168 -6.26 24.75 -40.86
C ALA A 168 -7.35 24.91 -41.93
N GLN A 169 -8.57 25.33 -41.55
CA GLN A 169 -9.54 25.99 -42.42
C GLN A 169 -10.81 26.34 -41.64
N SER A 170 -10.88 27.53 -41.06
CA SER A 170 -12.13 28.27 -40.80
C SER A 170 -11.77 29.71 -40.39
N GLU A 171 -11.39 30.54 -41.32
CA GLU A 171 -11.59 31.98 -41.20
C GLU A 171 -12.95 32.34 -41.82
N PRO A 172 -13.83 33.08 -41.13
CA PRO A 172 -15.00 33.67 -41.75
C PRO A 172 -14.63 35.00 -42.35
N GLN A 173 -14.84 35.13 -43.66
CA GLN A 173 -14.94 36.41 -44.34
C GLN A 173 -16.22 37.11 -43.91
N HIS A 174 -16.10 38.31 -43.37
CA HIS A 174 -17.16 39.29 -43.31
C HIS A 174 -16.78 40.50 -44.21
N ALA A 175 -17.59 40.68 -45.28
CA ALA A 175 -17.78 41.93 -45.94
C ALA A 175 -18.76 42.80 -45.15
#